data_e7732252b47435a89a0752f8ca4a95eb
#
_entry.id   e7732252b47435a89a0752f8ca4a95eb
#
_cell.length_a   1.000
_cell.length_b   1.000
_cell.length_c   1.000
_cell.angle_alpha   90.00
_cell.angle_beta   90.00
_cell.angle_gamma   90.00
#
_symmetry.space_group_name_H-M   'P 1'
#
loop_
_entity.id
_entity.type
_entity.pdbx_description
1 polymer ?
#
loop_
_entity_poly.entity_id
_entity_poly.type
_entity_poly.pdbx_seq_one_letter_code
_entity_poly.pdbx_strand_id
1 'polypeptide(L)'
;ASASASNKTYNGNATASTSLTFSGLVGSETLGQSVTSAFNNKNVGTGKTVTISAITLSDGSNGGLASNYTISAGQTTTANITAKALTVSGITASNKTYDANTNATMVVTSASYSGLLSGDNVVVSATGTFDNKNIGTGKTVTISSSYSGSDVSNYSITNQSSTTANVTALSLIHI
;
A
#
# COMPACT_ATOMS: atom_id res chain seq x y z
N ALA A 1 -32.49 -8.36 6.41
CA ALA A 1 -31.58 -7.39 5.78
C ALA A 1 -30.40 -8.10 5.18
N SER A 2 -29.86 -7.58 4.08
CA SER A 2 -28.63 -8.03 3.46
C SER A 2 -27.56 -6.94 3.56
N ALA A 3 -26.30 -7.34 3.79
CA ALA A 3 -25.17 -6.42 3.92
C ALA A 3 -24.32 -6.42 2.66
N SER A 4 -23.83 -5.25 2.27
CA SER A 4 -22.80 -5.09 1.24
C SER A 4 -21.65 -4.22 1.78
N ALA A 5 -20.44 -4.45 1.31
CA ALA A 5 -19.27 -3.67 1.67
C ALA A 5 -18.51 -3.22 0.42
N SER A 6 -17.96 -2.01 0.48
CA SER A 6 -17.13 -1.47 -0.59
C SER A 6 -15.69 -1.94 -0.47
N ASN A 7 -15.07 -2.25 -1.61
CA ASN A 7 -13.62 -2.41 -1.68
C ASN A 7 -12.92 -1.10 -1.31
N LYS A 8 -11.72 -1.20 -0.78
CA LYS A 8 -10.88 -0.01 -0.54
C LYS A 8 -9.42 -0.26 -0.91
N THR A 9 -8.68 0.83 -1.12
CA THR A 9 -7.22 0.78 -1.16
C THR A 9 -6.68 0.80 0.27
N TYR A 10 -5.57 0.10 0.52
CA TYR A 10 -4.89 0.08 1.80
C TYR A 10 -4.66 1.50 2.33
N ASN A 11 -5.06 1.74 3.57
CA ASN A 11 -4.98 3.03 4.25
C ASN A 11 -4.52 2.93 5.71
N GLY A 12 -3.96 1.78 6.10
CA GLY A 12 -3.41 1.55 7.44
C GLY A 12 -4.42 1.18 8.51
N ASN A 13 -5.72 1.14 8.21
CA ASN A 13 -6.75 0.77 9.19
C ASN A 13 -7.72 -0.30 8.66
N ALA A 14 -8.52 -0.89 9.56
CA ALA A 14 -9.50 -1.92 9.23
C ALA A 14 -10.93 -1.39 9.03
N THR A 15 -11.18 -0.09 9.12
CA THR A 15 -12.53 0.47 8.96
C THR A 15 -13.09 0.12 7.59
N ALA A 16 -14.34 -0.32 7.53
CA ALA A 16 -15.05 -0.66 6.31
C ALA A 16 -16.20 0.32 6.06
N SER A 17 -16.56 0.50 4.77
CA SER A 17 -17.78 1.18 4.36
C SER A 17 -18.80 0.13 3.97
N THR A 18 -19.92 0.07 4.67
CA THR A 18 -20.99 -0.91 4.47
C THR A 18 -22.34 -0.21 4.32
N SER A 19 -23.24 -0.90 3.64
CA SER A 19 -24.65 -0.56 3.59
C SER A 19 -25.52 -1.79 3.82
N LEU A 20 -26.71 -1.58 4.37
CA LEU A 20 -27.71 -2.63 4.54
C LEU A 20 -28.90 -2.35 3.64
N THR A 21 -29.41 -3.38 3.04
CA THR A 21 -30.71 -3.37 2.36
C THR A 21 -31.71 -4.07 3.25
N PHE A 22 -32.74 -3.37 3.66
CA PHE A 22 -33.79 -3.92 4.51
C PHE A 22 -34.81 -4.72 3.68
N SER A 23 -35.32 -5.80 4.27
CA SER A 23 -36.45 -6.57 3.75
C SER A 23 -37.44 -6.77 4.89
N GLY A 24 -38.73 -6.87 4.57
CA GLY A 24 -39.80 -7.06 5.54
C GLY A 24 -40.32 -5.76 6.16
N LEU A 25 -40.03 -4.61 5.54
CA LEU A 25 -40.70 -3.36 5.88
C LEU A 25 -42.17 -3.43 5.43
N VAL A 26 -43.06 -2.73 6.14
CA VAL A 26 -44.49 -2.71 5.84
C VAL A 26 -44.75 -1.77 4.66
N GLY A 27 -45.46 -2.26 3.64
CA GLY A 27 -45.85 -1.44 2.47
C GLY A 27 -44.64 -0.83 1.76
N SER A 28 -44.65 0.50 1.65
CA SER A 28 -43.58 1.29 1.03
C SER A 28 -42.70 2.05 2.03
N GLU A 29 -42.72 1.67 3.30
CA GLU A 29 -41.90 2.29 4.34
C GLU A 29 -40.42 2.18 4.03
N THR A 30 -39.65 3.17 4.45
CA THR A 30 -38.19 3.15 4.43
C THR A 30 -37.63 3.43 5.82
N LEU A 31 -36.38 3.04 6.07
CA LEU A 31 -35.64 3.41 7.29
C LEU A 31 -34.27 3.96 6.92
N GLY A 32 -33.82 4.92 7.71
CA GLY A 32 -32.43 5.36 7.69
C GLY A 32 -31.56 4.44 8.54
N GLN A 33 -30.25 4.47 8.30
CA GLN A 33 -29.28 3.63 9.02
C GLN A 33 -27.96 4.34 9.23
N SER A 34 -27.32 4.06 10.37
CA SER A 34 -25.90 4.29 10.61
C SER A 34 -25.24 2.98 10.98
N VAL A 35 -24.12 2.67 10.38
CA VAL A 35 -23.47 1.37 10.50
C VAL A 35 -22.00 1.54 10.88
N THR A 36 -21.55 0.78 11.90
CA THR A 36 -20.13 0.64 12.21
C THR A 36 -19.67 -0.74 11.78
N SER A 37 -18.62 -0.79 10.97
CA SER A 37 -18.11 -2.03 10.43
C SER A 37 -16.59 -2.01 10.23
N ALA A 38 -15.98 -3.19 10.24
CA ALA A 38 -14.56 -3.33 10.06
C ALA A 38 -14.21 -4.62 9.31
N PHE A 39 -13.13 -4.57 8.55
CA PHE A 39 -12.43 -5.73 8.05
C PHE A 39 -11.79 -6.52 9.20
N ASN A 40 -11.58 -7.81 9.02
CA ASN A 40 -10.91 -8.69 9.99
C ASN A 40 -9.46 -8.24 10.33
N ASN A 41 -8.79 -7.54 9.43
CA ASN A 41 -7.52 -6.82 9.66
C ASN A 41 -7.28 -5.78 8.56
N LYS A 42 -6.26 -4.92 8.72
CA LYS A 42 -5.92 -3.82 7.80
C LYS A 42 -5.28 -4.27 6.47
N ASN A 43 -4.73 -5.50 6.40
CA ASN A 43 -3.84 -5.91 5.31
C ASN A 43 -4.57 -6.16 3.99
N VAL A 44 -3.86 -6.01 2.89
CA VAL A 44 -4.30 -6.32 1.53
C VAL A 44 -4.79 -7.76 1.43
N GLY A 45 -5.86 -7.97 0.68
CA GLY A 45 -6.45 -9.29 0.45
C GLY A 45 -7.79 -9.22 -0.26
N THR A 46 -8.15 -10.33 -0.88
CA THR A 46 -9.43 -10.52 -1.57
C THR A 46 -10.41 -11.29 -0.69
N GLY A 47 -11.72 -10.99 -0.83
CA GLY A 47 -12.77 -11.69 -0.09
C GLY A 47 -12.63 -11.61 1.42
N LYS A 48 -12.07 -10.51 1.94
CA LYS A 48 -11.86 -10.33 3.38
C LYS A 48 -13.19 -10.15 4.09
N THR A 49 -13.34 -10.82 5.22
CA THR A 49 -14.55 -10.68 6.05
C THR A 49 -14.66 -9.25 6.58
N VAL A 50 -15.84 -8.68 6.40
CA VAL A 50 -16.28 -7.42 7.02
C VAL A 50 -17.38 -7.73 7.99
N THR A 51 -17.20 -7.38 9.26
CA THR A 51 -18.19 -7.56 10.33
C THR A 51 -18.84 -6.22 10.66
N ILE A 52 -20.16 -6.23 10.75
CA ILE A 52 -20.97 -5.10 11.19
C ILE A 52 -21.14 -5.21 12.71
N SER A 53 -20.49 -4.34 13.45
CA SER A 53 -20.45 -4.35 14.92
C SER A 53 -21.58 -3.56 15.57
N ALA A 54 -22.09 -2.52 14.89
CA ALA A 54 -23.20 -1.73 15.38
C ALA A 54 -24.09 -1.26 14.21
N ILE A 55 -25.39 -1.21 14.45
CA ILE A 55 -26.41 -0.69 13.56
C ILE A 55 -27.35 0.19 14.36
N THR A 56 -27.50 1.44 13.94
CA THR A 56 -28.52 2.35 14.49
C THR A 56 -29.52 2.65 13.39
N LEU A 57 -30.78 2.35 13.63
CA LEU A 57 -31.88 2.72 12.75
C LEU A 57 -32.32 4.17 13.04
N SER A 58 -32.77 4.85 12.01
CA SER A 58 -33.46 6.13 12.12
C SER A 58 -34.73 6.09 11.28
N ASP A 59 -35.67 7.01 11.61
CA ASP A 59 -36.90 7.12 10.87
C ASP A 59 -36.63 7.43 9.40
N GLY A 60 -37.45 6.86 8.54
CA GLY A 60 -37.39 7.04 7.11
C GLY A 60 -38.60 7.75 6.54
N SER A 61 -38.94 7.41 5.31
CA SER A 61 -40.14 7.99 4.63
C SER A 61 -41.31 6.99 4.63
N ASN A 62 -42.46 7.50 4.20
CA ASN A 62 -43.73 6.74 4.06
C ASN A 62 -44.20 6.09 5.37
N GLY A 63 -43.95 6.75 6.51
CA GLY A 63 -44.41 6.28 7.83
C GLY A 63 -43.45 5.31 8.53
N GLY A 64 -42.27 5.07 7.94
CA GLY A 64 -41.26 4.19 8.55
C GLY A 64 -40.68 4.80 9.83
N LEU A 65 -41.02 4.24 10.97
CA LEU A 65 -40.54 4.62 12.29
C LEU A 65 -39.54 3.56 12.80
N ALA A 66 -38.31 3.99 13.15
CA ALA A 66 -37.25 3.11 13.65
C ALA A 66 -37.72 2.31 14.90
N SER A 67 -38.59 2.87 15.73
CA SER A 67 -39.12 2.23 16.93
C SER A 67 -40.00 1.00 16.64
N ASN A 68 -40.52 0.84 15.43
CA ASN A 68 -41.33 -0.30 15.00
C ASN A 68 -40.49 -1.50 14.55
N TYR A 69 -39.18 -1.35 14.45
CA TYR A 69 -38.30 -2.36 13.87
C TYR A 69 -37.12 -2.66 14.77
N THR A 70 -36.64 -3.91 14.69
CA THR A 70 -35.40 -4.34 15.35
C THR A 70 -34.47 -4.98 14.34
N ILE A 71 -33.16 -4.79 14.53
CA ILE A 71 -32.12 -5.43 13.74
C ILE A 71 -30.98 -5.85 14.65
N SER A 72 -30.45 -7.03 14.44
CA SER A 72 -29.28 -7.53 15.19
C SER A 72 -27.99 -7.12 14.48
N ALA A 73 -26.98 -6.73 15.24
CA ALA A 73 -25.59 -6.61 14.76
C ALA A 73 -24.92 -7.99 14.59
N GLY A 74 -23.69 -8.02 14.13
CA GLY A 74 -22.92 -9.25 13.92
C GLY A 74 -23.06 -9.84 12.51
N GLN A 75 -23.77 -9.19 11.61
CA GLN A 75 -23.84 -9.59 10.21
C GLN A 75 -22.47 -9.45 9.55
N THR A 76 -22.17 -10.34 8.62
CA THR A 76 -20.92 -10.33 7.87
C THR A 76 -21.16 -10.23 6.37
N THR A 77 -20.21 -9.63 5.68
CA THR A 77 -20.12 -9.61 4.23
C THR A 77 -18.64 -9.69 3.83
N THR A 78 -18.32 -9.58 2.57
CA THR A 78 -16.93 -9.60 2.12
C THR A 78 -16.63 -8.41 1.21
N ALA A 79 -15.38 -7.94 1.26
CA ALA A 79 -14.85 -6.94 0.34
C ALA A 79 -13.32 -7.10 0.21
N ASN A 80 -12.72 -6.37 -0.71
CA ASN A 80 -11.28 -6.44 -0.95
C ASN A 80 -10.57 -5.21 -0.38
N ILE A 81 -9.34 -5.42 0.09
CA ILE A 81 -8.37 -4.34 0.30
C ILE A 81 -7.30 -4.50 -0.77
N THR A 82 -7.16 -3.49 -1.65
CA THR A 82 -6.13 -3.47 -2.70
C THR A 82 -4.87 -2.77 -2.23
N ALA A 83 -3.73 -3.12 -2.84
CA ALA A 83 -2.45 -2.53 -2.50
C ALA A 83 -2.42 -1.02 -2.79
N LYS A 84 -1.75 -0.27 -1.91
CA LYS A 84 -1.49 1.16 -2.10
C LYS A 84 -0.25 1.35 -2.97
N ALA A 85 -0.30 2.29 -3.91
CA ALA A 85 0.88 2.64 -4.70
C ALA A 85 1.97 3.27 -3.81
N LEU A 86 3.21 2.82 -3.99
CA LEU A 86 4.41 3.32 -3.34
C LEU A 86 5.50 3.51 -4.40
N THR A 87 6.03 4.72 -4.52
CA THR A 87 7.16 5.00 -5.42
C THR A 87 8.41 5.21 -4.59
N VAL A 88 9.47 4.46 -4.92
CA VAL A 88 10.78 4.58 -4.28
C VAL A 88 11.76 5.25 -5.24
N SER A 89 12.44 6.29 -4.74
CA SER A 89 13.40 7.12 -5.48
C SER A 89 14.54 7.57 -4.57
N GLY A 90 15.51 8.33 -5.09
CA GLY A 90 16.63 8.87 -4.30
C GLY A 90 17.73 7.85 -4.00
N ILE A 91 17.72 6.67 -4.65
CA ILE A 91 18.81 5.69 -4.57
C ILE A 91 19.95 6.19 -5.46
N THR A 92 21.16 6.28 -4.90
CA THR A 92 22.34 6.73 -5.62
C THR A 92 23.42 5.67 -5.64
N ALA A 93 24.39 5.82 -6.53
CA ALA A 93 25.59 4.99 -6.58
C ALA A 93 26.82 5.81 -6.24
N SER A 94 27.75 5.22 -5.52
CA SER A 94 29.04 5.84 -5.23
C SER A 94 29.93 5.84 -6.48
N ASN A 95 30.70 6.90 -6.66
CA ASN A 95 31.83 6.87 -7.62
C ASN A 95 32.83 5.82 -7.21
N LYS A 96 33.53 5.22 -8.18
CA LYS A 96 34.62 4.27 -7.90
C LYS A 96 35.85 4.54 -8.74
N THR A 97 36.99 4.05 -8.27
CA THR A 97 38.20 3.91 -9.10
C THR A 97 38.08 2.64 -9.94
N TYR A 98 38.67 2.63 -11.13
CA TYR A 98 38.68 1.46 -12.01
C TYR A 98 39.26 0.24 -11.30
N ASP A 99 38.49 -0.85 -11.30
CA ASP A 99 38.81 -2.11 -10.63
C ASP A 99 38.50 -3.33 -11.50
N ALA A 100 38.37 -3.12 -12.80
CA ALA A 100 38.09 -4.12 -13.85
C ALA A 100 36.72 -4.83 -13.75
N ASN A 101 35.79 -4.40 -12.87
CA ASN A 101 34.45 -4.96 -12.75
C ASN A 101 33.34 -3.88 -12.92
N THR A 102 32.09 -4.32 -13.05
CA THR A 102 30.92 -3.44 -13.23
C THR A 102 30.11 -3.26 -11.95
N ASN A 103 30.49 -3.85 -10.83
CA ASN A 103 29.72 -3.71 -9.58
C ASN A 103 29.72 -2.25 -9.09
N ALA A 104 28.55 -1.78 -8.71
CA ALA A 104 28.36 -0.46 -8.10
C ALA A 104 27.98 -0.57 -6.62
N THR A 105 28.60 0.25 -5.79
CA THR A 105 28.17 0.41 -4.39
C THR A 105 26.98 1.33 -4.33
N MET A 106 25.83 0.81 -3.87
CA MET A 106 24.60 1.56 -3.79
C MET A 106 24.45 2.26 -2.44
N VAL A 107 23.87 3.47 -2.46
CA VAL A 107 23.55 4.27 -1.27
C VAL A 107 22.03 4.42 -1.21
N VAL A 108 21.41 3.80 -0.22
CA VAL A 108 19.95 3.80 -0.01
C VAL A 108 19.51 4.69 1.16
N THR A 109 20.45 5.30 1.89
CA THR A 109 20.16 6.15 3.08
C THR A 109 19.34 7.39 2.75
N SER A 110 19.38 7.85 1.50
CA SER A 110 18.61 8.99 0.98
C SER A 110 17.35 8.56 0.22
N ALA A 111 16.99 7.27 0.28
CA ALA A 111 15.81 6.79 -0.40
C ALA A 111 14.54 7.47 0.12
N SER A 112 13.70 7.91 -0.82
CA SER A 112 12.42 8.55 -0.57
C SER A 112 11.28 7.60 -0.92
N TYR A 113 10.23 7.59 -0.10
CA TYR A 113 9.09 6.68 -0.20
C TYR A 113 7.79 7.49 -0.38
N SER A 114 7.47 7.82 -1.63
CA SER A 114 6.22 8.56 -1.93
C SER A 114 5.02 7.62 -1.89
N GLY A 115 4.09 7.88 -0.98
CA GLY A 115 2.89 7.06 -0.76
C GLY A 115 2.97 6.13 0.46
N LEU A 116 4.11 6.04 1.15
CA LEU A 116 4.23 5.29 2.40
C LEU A 116 3.37 5.95 3.49
N LEU A 117 2.62 5.16 4.22
CA LEU A 117 1.84 5.65 5.37
C LEU A 117 2.72 5.79 6.60
N SER A 118 2.44 6.81 7.40
CA SER A 118 3.12 7.01 8.68
C SER A 118 2.89 5.81 9.60
N GLY A 119 3.99 5.28 10.14
CA GLY A 119 3.98 4.10 11.03
C GLY A 119 4.12 2.76 10.32
N ASP A 120 4.03 2.70 8.99
CA ASP A 120 4.30 1.47 8.25
C ASP A 120 5.82 1.28 8.02
N ASN A 121 6.24 0.03 8.01
CA ASN A 121 7.64 -0.36 7.84
C ASN A 121 7.85 -0.98 6.46
N VAL A 122 8.56 -0.25 5.59
CA VAL A 122 9.08 -0.72 4.28
C VAL A 122 10.53 -0.25 4.15
N VAL A 123 11.44 -1.18 3.93
CA VAL A 123 12.89 -0.92 3.83
C VAL A 123 13.37 -1.40 2.47
N VAL A 124 14.09 -0.53 1.73
CA VAL A 124 14.74 -0.88 0.47
C VAL A 124 16.17 -1.33 0.69
N SER A 125 16.60 -2.34 -0.04
CA SER A 125 18.00 -2.66 -0.31
C SER A 125 18.21 -2.72 -1.82
N ALA A 126 19.42 -2.39 -2.29
CA ALA A 126 19.70 -2.33 -3.71
C ALA A 126 21.10 -2.85 -4.05
N THR A 127 21.21 -3.48 -5.21
CA THR A 127 22.45 -3.75 -5.91
C THR A 127 22.50 -2.94 -7.18
N GLY A 128 23.70 -2.63 -7.67
CA GLY A 128 23.86 -1.81 -8.88
C GLY A 128 24.93 -2.36 -9.81
N THR A 129 24.74 -2.13 -11.10
CA THR A 129 25.69 -2.56 -12.12
C THR A 129 25.92 -1.42 -13.12
N PHE A 130 27.16 -1.00 -13.28
CA PHE A 130 27.56 -0.05 -14.34
C PHE A 130 27.34 -0.66 -15.73
N ASP A 131 27.03 0.17 -16.69
CA ASP A 131 26.86 -0.17 -18.11
C ASP A 131 28.08 -0.89 -18.70
N ASN A 132 29.29 -0.53 -18.26
CA ASN A 132 30.57 -1.20 -18.53
C ASN A 132 31.62 -0.80 -17.49
N LYS A 133 32.75 -1.53 -17.45
CA LYS A 133 33.83 -1.31 -16.47
C LYS A 133 34.72 -0.10 -16.72
N ASN A 134 34.65 0.51 -17.91
CA ASN A 134 35.60 1.52 -18.35
C ASN A 134 35.44 2.84 -17.59
N ILE A 135 36.50 3.63 -17.52
CA ILE A 135 36.48 4.99 -16.97
C ILE A 135 35.48 5.87 -17.72
N GLY A 136 34.84 6.77 -16.99
CA GLY A 136 33.88 7.74 -17.54
C GLY A 136 33.12 8.49 -16.48
N THR A 137 32.55 9.62 -16.86
CA THR A 137 31.69 10.45 -16.00
C THR A 137 30.23 10.20 -16.35
N GLY A 138 29.36 10.27 -15.33
CA GLY A 138 27.91 10.14 -15.52
C GLY A 138 27.47 8.79 -16.12
N LYS A 139 28.23 7.72 -15.86
CA LYS A 139 27.93 6.38 -16.38
C LYS A 139 26.64 5.87 -15.76
N THR A 140 25.81 5.22 -16.58
CA THR A 140 24.56 4.60 -16.11
C THR A 140 24.86 3.42 -15.19
N VAL A 141 24.18 3.41 -14.05
CA VAL A 141 24.13 2.30 -13.12
C VAL A 141 22.70 1.76 -13.10
N THR A 142 22.51 0.54 -13.57
CA THR A 142 21.22 -0.18 -13.44
C THR A 142 21.04 -0.63 -12.01
N ILE A 143 19.86 -0.39 -11.45
CA ILE A 143 19.50 -0.70 -10.05
C ILE A 143 18.60 -1.94 -10.03
N SER A 144 18.94 -2.89 -9.16
CA SER A 144 18.06 -3.99 -8.76
C SER A 144 17.73 -3.84 -7.28
N SER A 145 16.45 -3.53 -7.00
CA SER A 145 15.96 -3.28 -5.64
C SER A 145 15.22 -4.49 -5.09
N SER A 146 15.33 -4.70 -3.78
CA SER A 146 14.50 -5.61 -3.00
C SER A 146 13.94 -4.88 -1.78
N TYR A 147 12.79 -5.35 -1.30
CA TYR A 147 12.06 -4.69 -0.21
C TYR A 147 11.76 -5.66 0.92
N SER A 148 11.86 -5.17 2.14
CA SER A 148 11.55 -5.89 3.37
C SER A 148 10.77 -4.99 4.32
N GLY A 149 10.25 -5.58 5.40
CA GLY A 149 9.45 -4.88 6.40
C GLY A 149 8.07 -5.51 6.58
N SER A 150 7.44 -5.24 7.72
CA SER A 150 6.15 -5.85 8.10
C SER A 150 4.99 -5.47 7.18
N ASP A 151 5.07 -4.32 6.51
CA ASP A 151 3.96 -3.74 5.76
C ASP A 151 4.16 -3.77 4.24
N VAL A 152 5.29 -4.33 3.76
CA VAL A 152 5.67 -4.33 2.33
C VAL A 152 4.59 -4.95 1.43
N SER A 153 3.91 -5.99 1.90
CA SER A 153 2.85 -6.69 1.15
C SER A 153 1.58 -5.85 0.93
N ASN A 154 1.46 -4.72 1.64
CA ASN A 154 0.34 -3.79 1.51
C ASN A 154 0.55 -2.75 0.41
N TYR A 155 1.70 -2.80 -0.28
CA TYR A 155 2.07 -1.82 -1.29
C TYR A 155 2.33 -2.43 -2.66
N SER A 156 1.96 -1.71 -3.70
CA SER A 156 2.41 -1.94 -5.08
C SER A 156 3.56 -0.99 -5.36
N ILE A 157 4.79 -1.53 -5.42
CA ILE A 157 6.00 -0.72 -5.43
C ILE A 157 6.48 -0.45 -6.84
N THR A 158 6.69 0.84 -7.15
CA THR A 158 7.39 1.31 -8.35
C THR A 158 8.84 1.63 -8.01
N ASN A 159 9.76 0.92 -8.64
CA ASN A 159 11.19 1.01 -8.38
C ASN A 159 11.86 2.14 -9.16
N GLN A 160 12.91 2.73 -8.59
CA GLN A 160 13.91 3.45 -9.37
C GLN A 160 14.76 2.45 -10.15
N SER A 161 14.81 2.57 -11.49
CA SER A 161 15.48 1.59 -12.36
C SER A 161 16.96 1.89 -12.59
N SER A 162 17.40 3.14 -12.47
CA SER A 162 18.78 3.54 -12.72
C SER A 162 19.18 4.81 -11.95
N THR A 163 20.48 5.02 -11.88
CA THR A 163 21.14 6.25 -11.42
C THR A 163 22.43 6.45 -12.23
N THR A 164 23.23 7.44 -11.87
CA THR A 164 24.55 7.65 -12.50
C THR A 164 25.66 7.76 -11.47
N ALA A 165 26.86 7.34 -11.83
CA ALA A 165 28.08 7.53 -11.05
C ALA A 165 29.31 7.56 -11.97
N ASN A 166 30.46 7.92 -11.42
CA ASN A 166 31.71 8.03 -12.17
C ASN A 166 32.62 6.84 -11.90
N VAL A 167 33.36 6.40 -12.93
CA VAL A 167 34.51 5.50 -12.80
C VAL A 167 35.75 6.31 -13.14
N THR A 168 36.63 6.52 -12.17
CA THR A 168 37.88 7.28 -12.35
C THR A 168 39.06 6.35 -12.66
N ALA A 169 40.10 6.92 -13.24
CA ALA A 169 41.32 6.17 -13.55
C ALA A 169 42.01 5.65 -12.28
N LEU A 170 42.54 4.43 -12.38
CA LEU A 170 43.46 3.92 -11.39
C LEU A 170 44.84 4.58 -11.57
N SER A 171 45.34 5.22 -10.52
CA SER A 171 46.68 5.80 -10.57
C SER A 171 47.74 4.71 -10.47
N LEU A 172 48.67 4.64 -11.43
CA LEU A 172 49.84 3.79 -11.34
C LEU A 172 50.91 4.59 -10.57
N ILE A 173 51.28 4.11 -9.40
CA ILE A 173 52.40 4.66 -8.65
C ILE A 173 53.66 4.09 -9.26
N HIS A 174 54.50 4.95 -9.88
CA HIS A 174 55.86 4.55 -10.28
C HIS A 174 56.73 4.54 -9.01
N ILE A 175 57.26 3.34 -8.74
CA ILE A 175 58.27 3.16 -7.71
C ILE A 175 59.64 3.56 -8.30
#